data_641e7d0cf341cb37bca91564739f5db0
#
_entry.id   641e7d0cf341cb37bca91564739f5db0
#
_cell.length_a   1.000
_cell.length_b   1.000
_cell.length_c   1.000
_cell.angle_alpha   90.00
_cell.angle_beta   90.00
_cell.angle_gamma   90.00
#
_symmetry.space_group_name_H-M   'P 1'
#
loop_
_entity.id
_entity.type
_entity.pdbx_description
1 polymer ?
#
loop_
_entity_poly.entity_id
_entity_poly.type
_entity_poly.pdbx_seq_one_letter_code
_entity_poly.pdbx_strand_id
1 'polypeptide(L)'
;MESTDVINEIRGILPRNSIGKYDLLTIFTHKTVFDKIVKVLSLDFQNKVDYVAAPEAIGWILGTAIAKELGVGFIGVRKGDKLPYAKEEIISTHFTDYSGQDKSFEISKSSIVRNKRVLIVDDWIETGSQMKAVIALLEKLDCSIIGLATIGIDINEV
;
A
#
# COMPACT_ATOMS: atom_id res chain seq x y z
N MET A 1 4.51 18.14 -14.11
CA MET A 1 3.43 18.32 -13.10
C MET A 1 4.10 18.25 -11.75
N GLU A 2 4.07 19.33 -11.02
CA GLU A 2 4.75 19.37 -9.71
C GLU A 2 3.89 18.64 -8.67
N SER A 3 4.53 17.90 -7.77
CA SER A 3 3.86 17.19 -6.67
C SER A 3 3.01 18.12 -5.80
N THR A 4 3.44 19.37 -5.63
CA THR A 4 2.74 20.41 -4.88
C THR A 4 1.33 20.71 -5.43
N ASP A 5 1.16 20.73 -6.76
CA ASP A 5 -0.15 20.98 -7.39
C ASP A 5 -1.13 19.85 -7.07
N VAL A 6 -0.66 18.61 -7.15
CA VAL A 6 -1.48 17.43 -6.82
C VAL A 6 -1.88 17.40 -5.35
N ILE A 7 -0.97 17.76 -4.44
CA ILE A 7 -1.26 17.87 -3.00
C ILE A 7 -2.38 18.89 -2.74
N ASN A 8 -2.33 20.05 -3.40
CA ASN A 8 -3.37 21.08 -3.23
C ASN A 8 -4.73 20.63 -3.78
N GLU A 9 -4.76 19.93 -4.92
CA GLU A 9 -5.98 19.34 -5.46
C GLU A 9 -6.56 18.27 -4.50
N ILE A 10 -5.72 17.39 -3.94
CA ILE A 10 -6.15 16.39 -2.96
C ILE A 10 -6.77 17.08 -1.74
N ARG A 11 -6.11 18.09 -1.18
CA ARG A 11 -6.62 18.85 -0.02
C ARG A 11 -7.98 19.52 -0.31
N GLY A 12 -8.21 19.93 -1.55
CA GLY A 12 -9.47 20.57 -1.97
C GLY A 12 -10.66 19.61 -2.05
N ILE A 13 -10.41 18.32 -2.24
CA ILE A 13 -11.48 17.30 -2.41
C ILE A 13 -11.64 16.37 -1.21
N LEU A 14 -10.67 16.34 -0.29
CA LEU A 14 -10.72 15.45 0.88
C LEU A 14 -11.62 16.01 1.98
N PRO A 15 -12.80 15.41 2.22
CA PRO A 15 -13.61 15.79 3.36
C PRO A 15 -12.97 15.25 4.65
N ARG A 16 -12.99 16.08 5.69
CA ARG A 16 -12.74 15.61 7.05
C ARG A 16 -14.07 15.14 7.65
N ASN A 17 -14.06 13.93 8.20
CA ASN A 17 -15.22 13.46 8.96
C ASN A 17 -15.32 14.14 10.35
N SER A 18 -16.39 13.84 11.09
CA SER A 18 -16.65 14.42 12.42
C SER A 18 -15.57 14.13 13.48
N ILE A 19 -14.73 13.13 13.26
CA ILE A 19 -13.60 12.76 14.14
C ILE A 19 -12.25 13.26 13.61
N GLY A 20 -12.25 14.11 12.57
CA GLY A 20 -11.05 14.74 12.03
C GLY A 20 -10.21 13.90 11.06
N LYS A 21 -10.62 12.66 10.78
CA LYS A 21 -9.96 11.80 9.78
C LYS A 21 -10.42 12.13 8.36
N TYR A 22 -9.52 11.93 7.39
CA TYR A 22 -9.82 12.11 5.97
C TYR A 22 -10.55 10.89 5.40
N ASP A 23 -11.56 11.13 4.56
CA ASP A 23 -12.18 10.06 3.76
C ASP A 23 -11.43 9.93 2.42
N LEU A 24 -10.45 9.04 2.40
CA LEU A 24 -9.62 8.80 1.22
C LEU A 24 -10.37 8.12 0.07
N LEU A 25 -11.49 7.44 0.33
CA LEU A 25 -12.30 6.82 -0.72
C LEU A 25 -12.84 7.86 -1.70
N THR A 26 -13.05 9.09 -1.25
CA THR A 26 -13.49 10.21 -2.12
C THR A 26 -12.52 10.46 -3.27
N ILE A 27 -11.21 10.24 -3.09
CA ILE A 27 -10.20 10.44 -4.14
C ILE A 27 -10.52 9.58 -5.37
N PHE A 28 -10.98 8.36 -5.18
CA PHE A 28 -11.22 7.41 -6.28
C PHE A 28 -12.45 7.78 -7.11
N THR A 29 -13.33 8.64 -6.61
CA THR A 29 -14.46 9.19 -7.38
C THR A 29 -14.05 10.35 -8.31
N HIS A 30 -12.87 10.93 -8.09
CA HIS A 30 -12.30 12.04 -8.85
C HIS A 30 -11.24 11.53 -9.83
N LYS A 31 -11.69 10.98 -10.97
CA LYS A 31 -10.81 10.33 -11.96
C LYS A 31 -9.53 11.11 -12.27
N THR A 32 -9.65 12.41 -12.55
CA THR A 32 -8.50 13.24 -12.96
C THR A 32 -7.48 13.39 -11.84
N VAL A 33 -7.92 13.54 -10.58
CA VAL A 33 -7.04 13.64 -9.41
C VAL A 33 -6.39 12.29 -9.14
N PHE A 34 -7.15 11.20 -9.22
CA PHE A 34 -6.62 9.86 -9.04
C PHE A 34 -5.55 9.52 -10.08
N ASP A 35 -5.79 9.82 -11.37
CA ASP A 35 -4.80 9.63 -12.44
C ASP A 35 -3.49 10.41 -12.15
N LYS A 36 -3.59 11.64 -11.62
CA LYS A 36 -2.42 12.45 -11.26
C LYS A 36 -1.66 11.85 -10.08
N ILE A 37 -2.36 11.39 -9.04
CA ILE A 37 -1.76 10.72 -7.87
C ILE A 37 -0.97 9.49 -8.32
N VAL A 38 -1.60 8.62 -9.11
CA VAL A 38 -0.96 7.40 -9.62
C VAL A 38 0.32 7.75 -10.38
N LYS A 39 0.29 8.74 -11.27
CA LYS A 39 1.47 9.19 -12.01
C LYS A 39 2.57 9.71 -11.10
N VAL A 40 2.25 10.61 -10.18
CA VAL A 40 3.24 11.21 -9.26
C VAL A 40 3.89 10.14 -8.40
N LEU A 41 3.11 9.22 -7.81
CA LEU A 41 3.63 8.16 -6.96
C LEU A 41 4.43 7.09 -7.72
N SER A 42 4.26 7.03 -9.05
CA SER A 42 4.99 6.08 -9.92
C SER A 42 6.31 6.63 -10.46
N LEU A 43 6.49 7.96 -10.52
CA LEU A 43 7.59 8.61 -11.25
C LEU A 43 8.97 8.08 -10.87
N ASP A 44 9.25 7.97 -9.58
CA ASP A 44 10.58 7.57 -9.08
C ASP A 44 10.85 6.07 -9.22
N PHE A 45 9.83 5.26 -9.57
CA PHE A 45 9.91 3.80 -9.59
C PHE A 45 9.87 3.20 -11.00
N GLN A 46 9.80 4.02 -12.04
CA GLN A 46 9.85 3.56 -13.44
C GLN A 46 11.09 2.72 -13.71
N ASN A 47 10.90 1.50 -14.23
CA ASN A 47 11.95 0.51 -14.52
C ASN A 47 12.81 0.06 -13.31
N LYS A 48 12.43 0.41 -12.09
CA LYS A 48 13.19 0.08 -10.88
C LYS A 48 12.60 -1.09 -10.09
N VAL A 49 11.35 -1.44 -10.32
CA VAL A 49 10.60 -2.45 -9.57
C VAL A 49 10.04 -3.53 -10.50
N ASP A 50 9.84 -4.71 -9.96
CA ASP A 50 9.28 -5.85 -10.66
C ASP A 50 7.83 -6.09 -10.25
N TYR A 51 7.46 -5.67 -9.03
CA TYR A 51 6.12 -5.79 -8.46
C TYR A 51 5.78 -4.60 -7.56
N VAL A 52 4.48 -4.37 -7.43
CA VAL A 52 3.90 -3.53 -6.38
C VAL A 52 3.21 -4.44 -5.37
N ALA A 53 3.41 -4.21 -4.08
CA ALA A 53 2.71 -4.88 -3.00
C ALA A 53 1.89 -3.87 -2.20
N ALA A 54 0.68 -4.25 -1.78
CA ALA A 54 -0.14 -3.37 -0.96
C ALA A 54 -1.04 -4.16 0.01
N PRO A 55 -1.27 -3.66 1.24
CA PRO A 55 -2.25 -4.23 2.17
C PRO A 55 -3.68 -3.89 1.74
N GLU A 56 -4.64 -4.78 2.09
CA GLU A 56 -6.06 -4.49 1.89
C GLU A 56 -6.56 -3.44 2.88
N ALA A 57 -7.58 -2.61 2.60
CA ALA A 57 -8.41 -2.69 1.39
C ALA A 57 -8.10 -1.54 0.40
N ILE A 58 -7.89 -0.32 0.90
CA ILE A 58 -7.67 0.88 0.06
C ILE A 58 -6.32 0.82 -0.63
N GLY A 59 -5.29 0.31 0.07
CA GLY A 59 -3.98 0.05 -0.52
C GLY A 59 -4.04 -0.79 -1.80
N TRP A 60 -4.97 -1.75 -1.90
CA TRP A 60 -5.14 -2.54 -3.12
C TRP A 60 -5.62 -1.71 -4.32
N ILE A 61 -6.52 -0.75 -4.10
CA ILE A 61 -7.02 0.11 -5.17
C ILE A 61 -5.86 0.94 -5.73
N LEU A 62 -5.15 1.63 -4.86
CA LEU A 62 -4.01 2.47 -5.23
C LEU A 62 -2.85 1.64 -5.81
N GLY A 63 -2.49 0.56 -5.12
CA GLY A 63 -1.39 -0.33 -5.52
C GLY A 63 -1.60 -0.98 -6.88
N THR A 64 -2.83 -1.43 -7.18
CA THR A 64 -3.17 -1.99 -8.49
C THR A 64 -3.07 -0.95 -9.60
N ALA A 65 -3.51 0.28 -9.34
CA ALA A 65 -3.40 1.36 -10.32
C ALA A 65 -1.92 1.73 -10.59
N ILE A 66 -1.09 1.81 -9.54
CA ILE A 66 0.35 2.06 -9.67
C ILE A 66 1.05 0.90 -10.38
N ALA A 67 0.73 -0.36 -10.06
CA ALA A 67 1.29 -1.52 -10.76
C ALA A 67 0.99 -1.47 -12.26
N LYS A 68 -0.24 -1.11 -12.63
CA LYS A 68 -0.64 -0.92 -14.02
C LYS A 68 0.12 0.21 -14.71
N GLU A 69 0.30 1.35 -14.05
CA GLU A 69 1.05 2.51 -14.55
C GLU A 69 2.53 2.16 -14.78
N LEU A 70 3.13 1.38 -13.86
CA LEU A 70 4.50 0.91 -13.96
C LEU A 70 4.68 -0.28 -14.92
N GLY A 71 3.59 -0.93 -15.37
CA GLY A 71 3.65 -2.12 -16.21
C GLY A 71 4.18 -3.37 -15.50
N VAL A 72 3.95 -3.50 -14.19
CA VAL A 72 4.46 -4.59 -13.34
C VAL A 72 3.34 -5.39 -12.67
N GLY A 73 3.69 -6.52 -12.04
CA GLY A 73 2.73 -7.34 -11.30
C GLY A 73 2.30 -6.72 -9.98
N PHE A 74 1.17 -7.21 -9.43
CA PHE A 74 0.63 -6.78 -8.14
C PHE A 74 0.59 -7.94 -7.15
N ILE A 75 1.03 -7.70 -5.91
CA ILE A 75 0.99 -8.62 -4.78
C ILE A 75 0.00 -8.07 -3.75
N GLY A 76 -1.16 -8.71 -3.65
CA GLY A 76 -2.15 -8.36 -2.64
C GLY A 76 -1.78 -8.95 -1.28
N VAL A 77 -1.48 -8.10 -0.30
CA VAL A 77 -1.28 -8.48 1.09
C VAL A 77 -2.62 -8.45 1.81
N ARG A 78 -3.07 -9.60 2.30
CA ARG A 78 -4.38 -9.73 2.91
C ARG A 78 -4.30 -9.71 4.44
N LYS A 79 -5.34 -9.21 5.09
CA LYS A 79 -5.52 -9.35 6.55
C LYS A 79 -5.72 -10.81 6.91
N GLY A 80 -5.23 -11.20 8.08
CA GLY A 80 -5.24 -12.58 8.53
C GLY A 80 -6.60 -13.25 8.53
N ASP A 81 -6.60 -14.56 8.37
CA ASP A 81 -7.78 -15.44 8.33
C ASP A 81 -8.77 -15.11 7.19
N LYS A 82 -8.28 -14.51 6.09
CA LYS A 82 -9.10 -14.13 4.93
C LYS A 82 -8.78 -14.92 3.66
N LEU A 83 -7.64 -15.58 3.61
CA LEU A 83 -7.28 -16.40 2.45
C LEU A 83 -7.97 -17.77 2.53
N PRO A 84 -8.54 -18.25 1.41
CA PRO A 84 -9.24 -19.55 1.35
C PRO A 84 -8.25 -20.70 1.13
N TYR A 85 -7.17 -20.73 1.93
CA TYR A 85 -6.10 -21.72 1.82
C TYR A 85 -5.82 -22.36 3.18
N ALA A 86 -5.26 -23.57 3.18
CA ALA A 86 -4.74 -24.20 4.39
C ALA A 86 -3.55 -23.39 4.94
N LYS A 87 -3.32 -23.48 6.25
CA LYS A 87 -2.25 -22.70 6.91
C LYS A 87 -0.87 -22.96 6.31
N GLU A 88 -0.63 -24.18 5.86
CA GLU A 88 0.62 -24.62 5.21
C GLU A 88 0.87 -23.93 3.86
N GLU A 89 -0.20 -23.41 3.23
CA GLU A 89 -0.16 -22.73 1.93
C GLU A 89 -0.06 -21.19 2.08
N ILE A 90 0.02 -20.69 3.32
CA ILE A 90 0.04 -19.27 3.63
C ILE A 90 1.40 -18.91 4.22
N ILE A 91 1.88 -17.70 3.90
CA ILE A 91 2.94 -17.01 4.64
C ILE A 91 2.29 -15.85 5.36
N SER A 92 2.53 -15.75 6.67
CA SER A 92 1.96 -14.72 7.52
C SER A 92 3.01 -13.97 8.32
N THR A 93 2.64 -12.77 8.77
CA THR A 93 3.35 -11.98 9.76
C THR A 93 2.34 -11.36 10.73
N HIS A 94 2.77 -11.16 11.98
CA HIS A 94 1.94 -10.58 13.03
C HIS A 94 2.45 -9.19 13.39
N PHE A 95 1.54 -8.32 13.79
CA PHE A 95 1.84 -6.97 14.27
C PHE A 95 0.73 -6.48 15.21
N THR A 96 1.08 -5.52 16.07
CA THR A 96 0.08 -4.81 16.88
C THR A 96 -0.26 -3.51 16.17
N ASP A 97 -1.54 -3.25 15.92
CA ASP A 97 -1.99 -2.02 15.26
C ASP A 97 -2.02 -0.82 16.22
N TYR A 98 -2.36 0.37 15.69
CA TYR A 98 -2.45 1.60 16.47
C TYR A 98 -3.47 1.55 17.62
N SER A 99 -4.44 0.63 17.58
CA SER A 99 -5.44 0.43 18.63
C SER A 99 -4.99 -0.57 19.70
N GLY A 100 -3.77 -1.11 19.60
CA GLY A 100 -3.22 -2.13 20.49
C GLY A 100 -3.75 -3.53 20.21
N GLN A 101 -4.41 -3.77 19.08
CA GLN A 101 -4.92 -5.09 18.70
C GLN A 101 -3.88 -5.87 17.90
N ASP A 102 -3.72 -7.15 18.24
CA ASP A 102 -2.90 -8.07 17.46
C ASP A 102 -3.61 -8.43 16.16
N LYS A 103 -2.89 -8.25 15.07
CA LYS A 103 -3.33 -8.51 13.70
C LYS A 103 -2.27 -9.27 12.92
N SER A 104 -2.65 -9.80 11.78
CA SER A 104 -1.71 -10.43 10.87
C SER A 104 -1.98 -10.03 9.42
N PHE A 105 -0.93 -10.12 8.64
CA PHE A 105 -0.99 -10.07 7.18
C PHE A 105 -0.59 -11.40 6.59
N GLU A 106 -1.18 -11.72 5.44
CA GLU A 106 -1.04 -13.00 4.75
C GLU A 106 -0.81 -12.81 3.25
N ILE A 107 -0.01 -13.72 2.69
CA ILE A 107 0.13 -13.92 1.25
C ILE A 107 0.05 -15.42 0.97
N SER A 108 -0.68 -15.83 -0.07
CA SER A 108 -0.69 -17.24 -0.52
C SER A 108 0.68 -17.62 -1.09
N LYS A 109 1.16 -18.81 -0.77
CA LYS A 109 2.37 -19.38 -1.36
C LYS A 109 2.27 -19.55 -2.88
N SER A 110 1.08 -19.73 -3.42
CA SER A 110 0.84 -19.81 -4.87
C SER A 110 1.07 -18.46 -5.59
N SER A 111 0.98 -17.34 -4.86
CA SER A 111 1.24 -15.99 -5.37
C SER A 111 2.68 -15.53 -5.13
N ILE A 112 3.56 -16.45 -4.70
CA ILE A 112 4.92 -16.10 -4.29
C ILE A 112 5.76 -15.72 -5.50
N VAL A 113 6.36 -14.55 -5.39
CA VAL A 113 7.50 -14.09 -6.17
C VAL A 113 8.71 -13.98 -5.22
N ARG A 114 9.84 -14.56 -5.60
CA ARG A 114 11.07 -14.51 -4.78
C ARG A 114 12.14 -13.71 -5.49
N ASN A 115 13.05 -13.13 -4.70
CA ASN A 115 14.18 -12.38 -5.22
C ASN A 115 13.77 -11.27 -6.19
N LYS A 116 12.68 -10.54 -5.89
CA LYS A 116 12.14 -9.47 -6.72
C LYS A 116 12.28 -8.12 -6.05
N ARG A 117 12.35 -7.07 -6.88
CA ARG A 117 12.34 -5.68 -6.45
C ARG A 117 10.88 -5.25 -6.28
N VAL A 118 10.52 -4.81 -5.08
CA VAL A 118 9.12 -4.52 -4.74
C VAL A 118 8.97 -3.08 -4.25
N LEU A 119 7.98 -2.38 -4.79
CA LEU A 119 7.44 -1.14 -4.25
C LEU A 119 6.27 -1.48 -3.33
N ILE A 120 6.28 -0.99 -2.10
CA ILE A 120 5.13 -1.10 -1.21
C ILE A 120 4.27 0.16 -1.35
N VAL A 121 2.95 -0.02 -1.47
CA VAL A 121 1.98 1.07 -1.62
C VAL A 121 0.92 0.96 -0.55
N ASP A 122 0.60 2.09 0.09
CA ASP A 122 -0.57 2.20 0.97
C ASP A 122 -1.23 3.56 0.78
N ASP A 123 -2.46 3.71 1.23
CA ASP A 123 -3.16 4.98 1.15
C ASP A 123 -2.71 5.97 2.25
N TRP A 124 -2.55 5.47 3.48
CA TRP A 124 -2.15 6.28 4.64
C TRP A 124 -1.29 5.50 5.61
N ILE A 125 -0.19 6.10 6.06
CA ILE A 125 0.69 5.53 7.09
C ILE A 125 0.47 6.31 8.39
N GLU A 126 -0.05 5.63 9.41
CA GLU A 126 -0.17 6.16 10.77
C GLU A 126 1.12 5.87 11.56
N THR A 127 1.18 4.80 12.34
CA THR A 127 2.34 4.43 13.16
C THR A 127 3.45 3.69 12.41
N GLY A 128 3.23 3.34 11.16
CA GLY A 128 4.14 2.51 10.37
C GLY A 128 4.15 1.02 10.74
N SER A 129 3.41 0.58 11.76
CA SER A 129 3.38 -0.84 12.17
C SER A 129 2.91 -1.78 11.06
N GLN A 130 1.91 -1.37 10.28
CA GLN A 130 1.44 -2.14 9.12
C GLN A 130 2.53 -2.25 8.05
N MET A 131 3.24 -1.16 7.77
CA MET A 131 4.33 -1.16 6.78
C MET A 131 5.47 -2.07 7.22
N LYS A 132 5.87 -2.02 8.50
CA LYS A 132 6.89 -2.93 9.05
C LYS A 132 6.46 -4.39 8.89
N ALA A 133 5.18 -4.71 9.09
CA ALA A 133 4.66 -6.05 8.90
C ALA A 133 4.68 -6.49 7.42
N VAL A 134 4.32 -5.60 6.49
CA VAL A 134 4.41 -5.89 5.04
C VAL A 134 5.86 -6.10 4.62
N ILE A 135 6.78 -5.26 5.09
CA ILE A 135 8.23 -5.43 4.85
C ILE A 135 8.69 -6.80 5.34
N ALA A 136 8.43 -7.14 6.60
CA ALA A 136 8.83 -8.43 7.18
C ALA A 136 8.22 -9.63 6.43
N LEU A 137 7.01 -9.49 5.89
CA LEU A 137 6.37 -10.52 5.08
C LEU A 137 7.09 -10.72 3.74
N LEU A 138 7.46 -9.63 3.06
CA LEU A 138 8.17 -9.66 1.78
C LEU A 138 9.64 -10.11 1.93
N GLU A 139 10.28 -9.78 3.05
CA GLU A 139 11.63 -10.26 3.38
C GLU A 139 11.69 -11.79 3.54
N LYS A 140 10.63 -12.43 4.07
CA LYS A 140 10.52 -13.91 4.08
C LYS A 140 10.51 -14.53 2.66
N LEU A 141 10.32 -13.72 1.65
CA LEU A 141 10.35 -14.09 0.24
C LEU A 141 11.65 -13.67 -0.45
N ASP A 142 12.64 -13.22 0.29
CA ASP A 142 13.90 -12.70 -0.22
C ASP A 142 13.71 -11.52 -1.20
N CYS A 143 12.63 -10.75 -1.06
CA CYS A 143 12.36 -9.58 -1.88
C CYS A 143 13.17 -8.37 -1.40
N SER A 144 13.62 -7.56 -2.36
CA SER A 144 14.25 -6.27 -2.10
C SER A 144 13.21 -5.16 -2.12
N ILE A 145 13.03 -4.44 -1.01
CA ILE A 145 12.12 -3.31 -0.95
C ILE A 145 12.82 -2.08 -1.52
N ILE A 146 12.29 -1.56 -2.63
CA ILE A 146 12.86 -0.41 -3.34
C ILE A 146 12.36 0.91 -2.79
N GLY A 147 11.17 0.92 -2.22
CA GLY A 147 10.59 2.10 -1.59
C GLY A 147 9.17 1.89 -1.10
N LEU A 148 8.64 2.97 -0.53
CA LEU A 148 7.25 3.11 -0.08
C LEU A 148 6.62 4.28 -0.83
N ALA A 149 5.39 4.11 -1.30
CA ALA A 149 4.60 5.18 -1.88
C ALA A 149 3.24 5.27 -1.17
N THR A 150 2.87 6.45 -0.72
CA THR A 150 1.63 6.71 0.01
C THR A 150 1.07 8.09 -0.31
N ILE A 151 -0.24 8.27 -0.17
CA ILE A 151 -0.91 9.57 -0.31
C ILE A 151 -0.61 10.44 0.91
N GLY A 152 -0.54 9.85 2.09
CA GLY A 152 -0.27 10.60 3.31
C GLY A 152 0.41 9.78 4.40
N ILE A 153 1.08 10.50 5.29
CA ILE A 153 1.75 9.94 6.46
C ILE A 153 1.49 10.84 7.67
N ASP A 154 1.22 10.24 8.81
CA ASP A 154 1.12 10.97 10.07
C ASP A 154 2.51 11.09 10.71
N ILE A 155 3.13 12.26 10.51
CA ILE A 155 4.50 12.51 10.98
C ILE A 155 4.64 12.60 12.50
N ASN A 156 3.54 12.65 13.26
CA ASN A 156 3.58 12.68 14.71
C ASN A 156 3.53 11.27 15.33
N GLU A 157 3.20 10.25 14.55
CA GLU A 157 2.98 8.88 15.00
C GLU A 157 4.05 7.88 14.47
N VAL A 158 4.91 8.31 13.57
CA VAL A 158 5.94 7.47 12.92
C VAL A 158 7.32 7.63 13.54
#